data_a3f0f1b0065c3765350a5c8d17d7c2a7
#
_entry.id   a3f0f1b0065c3765350a5c8d17d7c2a7
#
_cell.length_a   1.000
_cell.length_b   1.000
_cell.length_c   1.000
_cell.angle_alpha   90.00
_cell.angle_beta   90.00
_cell.angle_gamma   90.00
#
_symmetry.space_group_name_H-M   'P 1'
#
loop_
_entity.id
_entity.type
_entity.pdbx_description
1 polymer ?
#
loop_
_entity_poly.entity_id
_entity_poly.type
_entity_poly.pdbx_seq_one_letter_code
_entity_poly.pdbx_strand_id
1 'polypeptide(L)'
;MMTLEPKNKKALLRTALGLEKADLAVVNCRLVNVFTGEIYPAVVYVKDGFIAHVEDSCLEGPYDAETVYDGQGRYLIPGLIDSHMHIESSMMTPRNFAKAVIPHGTTTIIHDPHEIANVYGREGVVYMHDAAEGLPMRQLVDIPSCVPAVPGCENAGVAFMAEDIEALAELPRAVGLAEVMDFYGVMYGEDRMMEIIEAAGKKGLYLQGHAPAVTGRKLSAYLIGGPATCHETTAGDEALKKLRSGMYV
;
A
#
# COMPACT_ATOMS: atom_id res chain seq x y z
N MET A 1 5.96 -11.15 -1.48
CA MET A 1 5.87 -9.99 -2.40
C MET A 1 4.84 -10.33 -3.47
N MET A 2 3.72 -9.62 -3.49
CA MET A 2 2.65 -9.87 -4.46
C MET A 2 3.11 -9.40 -5.85
N THR A 3 3.56 -10.32 -6.67
CA THR A 3 3.85 -10.07 -8.09
C THR A 3 2.55 -10.14 -8.87
N LEU A 4 2.14 -9.01 -9.44
CA LEU A 4 1.05 -9.02 -10.42
C LEU A 4 1.57 -9.69 -11.67
N GLU A 5 0.97 -10.83 -12.02
CA GLU A 5 1.27 -11.53 -13.25
C GLU A 5 0.20 -11.22 -14.30
N PRO A 6 0.59 -10.90 -15.54
CA PRO A 6 -0.38 -10.70 -16.62
C PRO A 6 -1.10 -12.03 -16.91
N LYS A 7 -2.41 -11.97 -17.14
CA LYS A 7 -3.23 -13.13 -17.50
C LYS A 7 -2.69 -13.85 -18.74
N ASN A 8 -2.15 -13.08 -19.70
CA ASN A 8 -1.53 -13.59 -20.91
C ASN A 8 -0.18 -12.91 -21.19
N LYS A 9 0.86 -13.41 -20.53
CA LYS A 9 2.23 -12.88 -20.71
C LYS A 9 2.71 -12.91 -22.16
N LYS A 10 2.26 -13.92 -22.96
CA LYS A 10 2.63 -14.03 -24.38
C LYS A 10 2.01 -12.90 -25.20
N ALA A 11 0.74 -12.56 -24.98
CA ALA A 11 0.10 -11.42 -25.63
C ALA A 11 0.79 -10.11 -25.27
N LEU A 12 1.10 -9.91 -23.98
CA LEU A 12 1.83 -8.71 -23.53
C LEU A 12 3.19 -8.57 -24.21
N LEU A 13 3.98 -9.64 -24.32
CA LEU A 13 5.25 -9.65 -25.03
C LEU A 13 5.09 -9.32 -26.51
N ARG A 14 4.08 -9.87 -27.18
CA ARG A 14 3.79 -9.61 -28.59
C ARG A 14 3.38 -8.15 -28.82
N THR A 15 2.54 -7.60 -27.93
CA THR A 15 2.15 -6.18 -27.97
C THR A 15 3.37 -5.28 -27.77
N ALA A 16 4.26 -5.60 -26.84
CA ALA A 16 5.51 -4.84 -26.62
C ALA A 16 6.41 -4.81 -27.88
N LEU A 17 6.36 -5.87 -28.69
CA LEU A 17 7.09 -5.98 -29.96
C LEU A 17 6.34 -5.38 -31.18
N GLY A 18 5.16 -4.83 -30.99
CA GLY A 18 4.30 -4.34 -32.08
C GLY A 18 3.75 -5.44 -32.99
N LEU A 19 3.68 -6.69 -32.51
CA LEU A 19 3.17 -7.85 -33.25
C LEU A 19 1.70 -8.17 -32.91
N GLU A 20 1.14 -7.48 -31.96
CA GLU A 20 -0.24 -7.62 -31.51
C GLU A 20 -0.76 -6.26 -31.00
N LYS A 21 -2.01 -5.96 -31.30
CA LYS A 21 -2.67 -4.73 -30.89
C LYS A 21 -2.72 -4.56 -29.36
N ALA A 22 -2.42 -3.35 -28.89
CA ALA A 22 -2.68 -2.94 -27.53
C ALA A 22 -4.20 -2.78 -27.28
N ASP A 23 -4.63 -2.92 -26.03
CA ASP A 23 -6.02 -2.61 -25.67
C ASP A 23 -6.23 -1.10 -25.60
N LEU A 24 -5.21 -0.35 -25.18
CA LEU A 24 -5.25 1.10 -25.04
C LEU A 24 -3.89 1.71 -25.44
N ALA A 25 -3.95 2.81 -26.18
CA ALA A 25 -2.82 3.73 -26.31
C ALA A 25 -3.19 5.09 -25.70
N VAL A 26 -2.39 5.59 -24.77
CA VAL A 26 -2.46 6.96 -24.27
C VAL A 26 -1.48 7.80 -25.08
N VAL A 27 -2.01 8.75 -25.84
CA VAL A 27 -1.24 9.56 -26.79
C VAL A 27 -1.29 11.04 -26.42
N ASN A 28 -0.45 11.85 -27.06
CA ASN A 28 -0.42 13.30 -26.83
C ASN A 28 -0.40 13.64 -25.34
N CYS A 29 0.51 12.99 -24.60
CA CYS A 29 0.72 13.22 -23.17
C CYS A 29 2.20 13.53 -22.86
N ARG A 30 2.44 14.11 -21.69
CA ARG A 30 3.76 14.31 -21.12
C ARG A 30 3.96 13.32 -19.98
N LEU A 31 4.69 12.25 -20.24
CA LEU A 31 4.96 11.22 -19.25
C LEU A 31 5.91 11.75 -18.17
N VAL A 32 5.51 11.60 -16.92
CA VAL A 32 6.40 11.78 -15.76
C VAL A 32 7.01 10.41 -15.44
N ASN A 33 8.26 10.24 -15.82
CA ASN A 33 9.00 9.02 -15.57
C ASN A 33 9.55 9.02 -14.14
N VAL A 34 8.93 8.25 -13.27
CA VAL A 34 9.28 8.20 -11.84
C VAL A 34 10.62 7.48 -11.57
N PHE A 35 11.17 6.75 -12.55
CA PHE A 35 12.47 6.10 -12.41
C PHE A 35 13.64 7.05 -12.66
N THR A 36 13.45 8.02 -13.57
CA THR A 36 14.50 8.96 -13.97
C THR A 36 14.26 10.39 -13.50
N GLY A 37 13.02 10.71 -13.10
CA GLY A 37 12.58 12.07 -12.75
C GLY A 37 12.36 12.97 -13.97
N GLU A 38 12.42 12.43 -15.19
CA GLU A 38 12.24 13.18 -16.43
C GLU A 38 10.76 13.38 -16.77
N ILE A 39 10.49 14.42 -17.54
CA ILE A 39 9.17 14.68 -18.13
C ILE A 39 9.37 14.86 -19.64
N TYR A 40 8.77 13.97 -20.43
CA TYR A 40 8.91 13.99 -21.88
C TYR A 40 7.61 13.58 -22.58
N PRO A 41 7.41 13.96 -23.86
CA PRO A 41 6.31 13.48 -24.66
C PRO A 41 6.41 11.97 -24.87
N ALA A 42 5.29 11.26 -24.71
CA ALA A 42 5.29 9.81 -24.86
C ALA A 42 3.96 9.28 -25.40
N VAL A 43 4.01 8.06 -25.94
CA VAL A 43 2.85 7.21 -26.17
C VAL A 43 2.98 5.98 -25.27
N VAL A 44 1.95 5.69 -24.47
CA VAL A 44 1.94 4.54 -23.58
C VAL A 44 0.94 3.52 -24.05
N TYR A 45 1.42 2.31 -24.37
CA TYR A 45 0.61 1.18 -24.81
C TYR A 45 0.34 0.24 -23.63
N VAL A 46 -0.94 -0.15 -23.49
CA VAL A 46 -1.41 -1.02 -22.40
C VAL A 46 -2.06 -2.27 -22.97
N LYS A 47 -1.74 -3.42 -22.37
CA LYS A 47 -2.34 -4.74 -22.66
C LYS A 47 -2.67 -5.46 -21.37
N ASP A 48 -3.89 -5.99 -21.25
CA ASP A 48 -4.37 -6.72 -20.06
C ASP A 48 -4.14 -5.96 -18.74
N GLY A 49 -4.21 -4.61 -18.75
CA GLY A 49 -3.99 -3.77 -17.58
C GLY A 49 -2.51 -3.54 -17.22
N PHE A 50 -1.57 -3.98 -18.07
CA PHE A 50 -0.13 -3.75 -17.91
C PHE A 50 0.40 -2.81 -18.98
N ILE A 51 1.37 -1.98 -18.63
CA ILE A 51 2.13 -1.20 -19.61
C ILE A 51 2.97 -2.17 -20.44
N ALA A 52 2.64 -2.28 -21.72
CA ALA A 52 3.35 -3.11 -22.68
C ALA A 52 4.58 -2.40 -23.25
N HIS A 53 4.42 -1.11 -23.59
CA HIS A 53 5.48 -0.32 -24.19
C HIS A 53 5.29 1.16 -23.89
N VAL A 54 6.39 1.89 -23.76
CA VAL A 54 6.45 3.34 -23.68
C VAL A 54 7.31 3.80 -24.84
N GLU A 55 6.72 4.48 -25.79
CA GLU A 55 7.44 5.15 -26.88
C GLU A 55 7.78 6.57 -26.44
N ASP A 56 9.04 6.92 -26.44
CA ASP A 56 9.58 8.19 -25.94
C ASP A 56 9.60 9.31 -26.99
N SER A 57 8.68 9.24 -27.94
CA SER A 57 8.55 10.22 -29.02
C SER A 57 7.10 10.66 -29.24
N CYS A 58 6.94 11.83 -29.84
CA CYS A 58 5.65 12.25 -30.40
C CYS A 58 5.42 11.54 -31.73
N LEU A 59 4.98 10.29 -31.69
CA LEU A 59 4.51 9.64 -32.91
C LEU A 59 3.17 10.24 -33.34
N GLU A 60 3.10 10.72 -34.57
CA GLU A 60 1.82 10.95 -35.24
C GLU A 60 1.35 9.61 -35.80
N GLY A 61 0.15 9.16 -35.37
CA GLY A 61 -0.43 7.86 -35.70
C GLY A 61 -0.18 7.31 -37.10
N PRO A 62 -0.67 6.13 -37.40
CA PRO A 62 -1.68 5.39 -36.69
C PRO A 62 -1.11 4.63 -35.46
N TYR A 63 -1.90 4.59 -34.38
CA TYR A 63 -1.56 3.85 -33.18
C TYR A 63 -2.16 2.45 -33.23
N ASP A 64 -1.33 1.41 -33.00
CA ASP A 64 -1.81 0.03 -33.02
C ASP A 64 -2.47 -0.38 -31.69
N ALA A 65 -3.63 0.18 -31.43
CA ALA A 65 -4.44 -0.06 -30.24
C ALA A 65 -5.94 -0.16 -30.59
N GLU A 66 -6.69 -0.87 -29.75
CA GLU A 66 -8.16 -0.95 -29.87
C GLU A 66 -8.81 0.37 -29.49
N THR A 67 -8.31 0.98 -28.43
CA THR A 67 -8.76 2.30 -27.96
C THR A 67 -7.59 3.27 -27.92
N VAL A 68 -7.82 4.49 -28.37
CA VAL A 68 -6.85 5.58 -28.30
C VAL A 68 -7.40 6.68 -27.40
N TYR A 69 -6.66 7.02 -26.34
CA TYR A 69 -7.02 8.11 -25.45
C TYR A 69 -6.07 9.30 -25.70
N ASP A 70 -6.63 10.43 -26.11
CA ASP A 70 -5.88 11.68 -26.29
C ASP A 70 -5.68 12.38 -24.94
N GLY A 71 -4.45 12.45 -24.49
CA GLY A 71 -4.04 13.13 -23.26
C GLY A 71 -4.09 14.66 -23.34
N GLN A 72 -4.29 15.24 -24.54
CA GLN A 72 -4.43 16.69 -24.77
C GLN A 72 -3.24 17.51 -24.23
N GLY A 73 -2.03 16.98 -24.31
CA GLY A 73 -0.82 17.61 -23.78
C GLY A 73 -0.70 17.60 -22.26
N ARG A 74 -1.60 16.90 -21.56
CA ARG A 74 -1.56 16.79 -20.08
C ARG A 74 -0.45 15.86 -19.61
N TYR A 75 -0.16 15.96 -18.32
CA TYR A 75 0.78 15.04 -17.68
C TYR A 75 0.14 13.67 -17.47
N LEU A 76 0.86 12.62 -17.83
CA LEU A 76 0.56 11.24 -17.47
C LEU A 76 1.49 10.85 -16.32
N ILE A 77 0.90 10.50 -15.20
CA ILE A 77 1.62 10.07 -14.00
C ILE A 77 1.11 8.69 -13.56
N PRO A 78 1.91 7.88 -12.82
CA PRO A 78 1.36 6.74 -12.10
C PRO A 78 0.23 7.19 -11.17
N GLY A 79 -0.76 6.31 -10.97
CA GLY A 79 -1.78 6.58 -9.96
C GLY A 79 -1.15 6.75 -8.57
N LEU A 80 -1.70 7.68 -7.79
CA LEU A 80 -1.21 7.96 -6.44
C LEU A 80 -1.43 6.76 -5.53
N ILE A 81 -0.50 6.58 -4.60
CA ILE A 81 -0.54 5.53 -3.57
C ILE A 81 -0.64 6.21 -2.21
N ASP A 82 -1.69 5.89 -1.46
CA ASP A 82 -1.77 6.22 -0.05
C ASP A 82 -1.21 5.04 0.73
N SER A 83 -0.08 5.24 1.39
CA SER A 83 0.69 4.16 2.01
C SER A 83 0.27 3.81 3.43
N HIS A 84 -0.64 4.59 4.02
CA HIS A 84 -1.22 4.30 5.33
C HIS A 84 -2.49 5.10 5.55
N MET A 85 -3.60 4.41 5.79
CA MET A 85 -4.87 5.05 6.10
C MET A 85 -5.87 4.07 6.72
N HIS A 86 -6.97 4.60 7.28
CA HIS A 86 -8.08 3.84 7.85
C HIS A 86 -9.36 4.19 7.08
N ILE A 87 -9.90 3.23 6.33
CA ILE A 87 -11.15 3.45 5.57
C ILE A 87 -12.29 3.78 6.52
N GLU A 88 -12.33 3.12 7.67
CA GLU A 88 -13.38 3.27 8.70
C GLU A 88 -13.47 4.70 9.24
N SER A 89 -12.33 5.36 9.43
CA SER A 89 -12.26 6.78 9.86
C SER A 89 -12.97 7.71 8.89
N SER A 90 -13.08 7.33 7.62
CA SER A 90 -13.86 8.09 6.61
C SER A 90 -15.37 7.84 6.70
N MET A 91 -15.82 6.91 7.57
CA MET A 91 -17.21 6.42 7.67
C MET A 91 -17.73 5.81 6.36
N MET A 92 -16.84 5.27 5.53
CA MET A 92 -17.17 4.65 4.25
C MET A 92 -16.88 3.15 4.28
N THR A 93 -17.54 2.42 3.39
CA THR A 93 -17.16 1.05 3.05
C THR A 93 -16.06 1.07 1.98
N PRO A 94 -15.27 -0.02 1.80
CA PRO A 94 -14.22 -0.11 0.77
C PRO A 94 -14.68 0.34 -0.63
N ARG A 95 -15.88 -0.06 -1.04
CA ARG A 95 -16.48 0.33 -2.33
C ARG A 95 -16.76 1.83 -2.43
N ASN A 96 -17.34 2.42 -1.40
CA ASN A 96 -17.70 3.84 -1.43
C ASN A 96 -16.45 4.72 -1.32
N PHE A 97 -15.46 4.28 -0.54
CA PHE A 97 -14.17 4.92 -0.47
C PHE A 97 -13.48 4.96 -1.86
N ALA A 98 -13.41 3.82 -2.55
CA ALA A 98 -12.86 3.77 -3.91
C ALA A 98 -13.55 4.75 -4.86
N LYS A 99 -14.90 4.83 -4.83
CA LYS A 99 -15.66 5.79 -5.64
C LYS A 99 -15.32 7.25 -5.32
N ALA A 100 -15.04 7.55 -4.06
CA ALA A 100 -14.73 8.90 -3.62
C ALA A 100 -13.34 9.35 -4.06
N VAL A 101 -12.31 8.47 -3.97
CA VAL A 101 -10.92 8.89 -4.11
C VAL A 101 -10.31 8.65 -5.50
N ILE A 102 -10.77 7.64 -6.25
CA ILE A 102 -10.28 7.37 -7.62
C ILE A 102 -10.35 8.60 -8.54
N PRO A 103 -11.45 9.39 -8.54
CA PRO A 103 -11.53 10.59 -9.38
C PRO A 103 -10.47 11.65 -9.05
N HIS A 104 -9.83 11.56 -7.88
CA HIS A 104 -8.75 12.45 -7.44
C HIS A 104 -7.35 11.87 -7.67
N GLY A 105 -7.26 10.68 -8.29
CA GLY A 105 -6.00 10.08 -8.73
C GLY A 105 -5.42 9.02 -7.81
N THR A 106 -5.99 8.76 -6.63
CA THR A 106 -5.53 7.67 -5.75
C THR A 106 -6.06 6.33 -6.26
N THR A 107 -5.16 5.47 -6.71
CA THR A 107 -5.49 4.17 -7.32
C THR A 107 -5.08 2.98 -6.48
N THR A 108 -4.24 3.21 -5.49
CA THR A 108 -3.78 2.18 -4.54
C THR A 108 -3.79 2.74 -3.13
N ILE A 109 -4.24 1.97 -2.18
CA ILE A 109 -4.12 2.27 -0.74
C ILE A 109 -3.57 1.06 -0.01
N ILE A 110 -2.88 1.32 1.08
CA ILE A 110 -2.55 0.34 2.12
C ILE A 110 -3.30 0.77 3.37
N HIS A 111 -4.31 0.01 3.75
CA HIS A 111 -5.15 0.38 4.89
C HIS A 111 -4.99 -0.58 6.04
N ASP A 112 -5.09 -0.03 7.24
CA ASP A 112 -5.12 -0.75 8.51
C ASP A 112 -6.54 -0.76 9.08
N PRO A 113 -7.27 -1.87 9.03
CA PRO A 113 -8.64 -1.96 9.50
C PRO A 113 -8.74 -2.25 11.01
N HIS A 114 -7.94 -1.58 11.86
CA HIS A 114 -7.93 -1.85 13.28
C HIS A 114 -9.20 -1.37 14.00
N GLU A 115 -9.87 -0.33 13.49
CA GLU A 115 -11.08 0.19 14.11
C GLU A 115 -12.20 -0.86 14.07
N ILE A 116 -12.45 -1.46 12.91
CA ILE A 116 -13.42 -2.55 12.81
C ILE A 116 -12.92 -3.83 13.50
N ALA A 117 -11.62 -4.08 13.50
CA ALA A 117 -11.04 -5.23 14.20
C ALA A 117 -11.24 -5.12 15.72
N ASN A 118 -11.15 -3.94 16.31
CA ASN A 118 -11.45 -3.71 17.72
C ASN A 118 -12.91 -4.04 18.11
N VAL A 119 -13.84 -3.97 17.13
CA VAL A 119 -15.27 -4.24 17.36
C VAL A 119 -15.64 -5.67 16.97
N TYR A 120 -15.09 -6.17 15.85
CA TYR A 120 -15.58 -7.39 15.20
C TYR A 120 -14.47 -8.43 14.95
N GLY A 121 -13.27 -8.21 15.49
CA GLY A 121 -12.19 -9.17 15.41
C GLY A 121 -11.66 -9.43 14.00
N ARG A 122 -11.20 -10.66 13.76
CA ARG A 122 -10.69 -11.10 12.46
C ARG A 122 -11.72 -10.96 11.35
N GLU A 123 -12.98 -11.23 11.62
CA GLU A 123 -14.07 -11.12 10.66
C GLU A 123 -14.22 -9.69 10.13
N GLY A 124 -13.90 -8.68 10.94
CA GLY A 124 -13.86 -7.30 10.50
C GLY A 124 -12.77 -7.05 9.47
N VAL A 125 -11.57 -7.58 9.69
CA VAL A 125 -10.45 -7.49 8.73
C VAL A 125 -10.78 -8.23 7.44
N VAL A 126 -11.32 -9.44 7.54
CA VAL A 126 -11.75 -10.24 6.38
C VAL A 126 -12.83 -9.51 5.58
N TYR A 127 -13.81 -8.90 6.25
CA TYR A 127 -14.83 -8.09 5.58
C TYR A 127 -14.21 -6.93 4.77
N MET A 128 -13.28 -6.19 5.36
CA MET A 128 -12.62 -5.06 4.68
C MET A 128 -11.81 -5.54 3.47
N HIS A 129 -11.12 -6.67 3.61
CA HIS A 129 -10.41 -7.31 2.51
C HIS A 129 -11.36 -7.75 1.39
N ASP A 130 -12.42 -8.52 1.70
CA ASP A 130 -13.30 -9.12 0.70
C ASP A 130 -14.18 -8.07 0.00
N ALA A 131 -14.64 -7.04 0.73
CA ALA A 131 -15.42 -5.94 0.16
C ALA A 131 -14.66 -5.10 -0.86
N ALA A 132 -13.34 -5.24 -0.94
CA ALA A 132 -12.49 -4.60 -1.93
C ALA A 132 -12.32 -5.44 -3.22
N GLU A 133 -12.85 -6.67 -3.25
CA GLU A 133 -12.71 -7.55 -4.43
C GLU A 133 -13.39 -6.97 -5.66
N GLY A 134 -12.69 -7.02 -6.81
CA GLY A 134 -13.20 -6.54 -8.09
C GLY A 134 -13.39 -5.03 -8.21
N LEU A 135 -12.92 -4.24 -7.24
CA LEU A 135 -12.93 -2.78 -7.34
C LEU A 135 -11.83 -2.29 -8.31
N PRO A 136 -12.04 -1.16 -8.99
CA PRO A 136 -11.03 -0.56 -9.86
C PRO A 136 -9.90 0.14 -9.08
N MET A 137 -9.81 -0.08 -7.79
CA MET A 137 -8.79 0.41 -6.88
C MET A 137 -8.11 -0.77 -6.20
N ARG A 138 -6.80 -0.75 -6.12
CA ARG A 138 -6.06 -1.73 -5.33
C ARG A 138 -6.11 -1.32 -3.86
N GLN A 139 -6.76 -2.13 -3.04
CA GLN A 139 -6.78 -1.98 -1.59
C GLN A 139 -5.99 -3.13 -0.97
N LEU A 140 -4.82 -2.81 -0.45
CA LEU A 140 -3.93 -3.72 0.27
C LEU A 140 -4.19 -3.58 1.75
N VAL A 141 -4.05 -4.67 2.49
CA VAL A 141 -4.34 -4.71 3.92
C VAL A 141 -3.06 -4.85 4.70
N ASP A 142 -2.85 -3.96 5.65
CA ASP A 142 -1.95 -4.21 6.76
C ASP A 142 -2.74 -4.82 7.91
N ILE A 143 -2.23 -5.94 8.43
CA ILE A 143 -2.90 -6.68 9.50
C ILE A 143 -2.74 -5.91 10.81
N PRO A 144 -3.84 -5.56 11.51
CA PRO A 144 -3.76 -4.83 12.76
C PRO A 144 -2.91 -5.53 13.82
N SER A 145 -1.95 -4.82 14.41
CA SER A 145 -1.23 -5.26 15.62
C SER A 145 -1.81 -4.67 16.90
N CYS A 146 -2.55 -3.56 16.75
CA CYS A 146 -3.04 -2.69 17.82
C CYS A 146 -4.49 -3.02 18.21
N VAL A 147 -4.79 -4.28 18.48
CA VAL A 147 -6.10 -4.75 18.97
C VAL A 147 -5.89 -5.54 20.27
N PRO A 148 -5.94 -4.89 21.44
CA PRO A 148 -5.95 -3.44 21.69
C PRO A 148 -4.62 -2.76 21.33
N ALA A 149 -4.62 -1.42 21.20
CA ALA A 149 -3.41 -0.65 20.93
C ALA A 149 -2.38 -0.84 22.05
N VAL A 150 -2.80 -0.65 23.29
CA VAL A 150 -1.98 -0.94 24.48
C VAL A 150 -2.83 -1.70 25.47
N PRO A 151 -2.49 -2.95 25.82
CA PRO A 151 -3.23 -3.74 26.79
C PRO A 151 -3.42 -3.01 28.12
N GLY A 152 -4.67 -3.00 28.61
CA GLY A 152 -5.03 -2.35 29.85
C GLY A 152 -5.23 -0.83 29.80
N CYS A 153 -4.94 -0.18 28.67
CA CYS A 153 -5.14 1.26 28.48
C CYS A 153 -6.44 1.58 27.73
N GLU A 154 -7.03 0.60 27.04
CA GLU A 154 -8.30 0.74 26.32
C GLU A 154 -9.15 -0.52 26.39
N ASN A 155 -10.43 -0.38 26.00
CA ASN A 155 -11.36 -1.49 25.91
C ASN A 155 -11.55 -1.88 24.44
N ALA A 156 -10.94 -2.98 24.03
CA ALA A 156 -11.23 -3.64 22.75
C ALA A 156 -12.25 -4.77 22.94
N GLY A 157 -13.02 -5.09 21.90
CA GLY A 157 -13.93 -6.23 21.91
C GLY A 157 -13.22 -7.57 21.86
N VAL A 158 -11.98 -7.57 21.34
CA VAL A 158 -11.11 -8.74 21.21
C VAL A 158 -9.65 -8.35 21.46
N ALA A 159 -8.76 -9.34 21.62
CA ALA A 159 -7.32 -9.12 21.64
C ALA A 159 -6.69 -9.99 20.55
N PHE A 160 -5.89 -9.37 19.68
CA PHE A 160 -5.10 -10.10 18.68
C PHE A 160 -3.83 -10.65 19.30
N MET A 161 -3.53 -11.88 18.93
CA MET A 161 -2.32 -12.62 19.29
C MET A 161 -1.60 -13.09 18.03
N ALA A 162 -0.48 -13.76 18.16
CA ALA A 162 0.31 -14.28 17.03
C ALA A 162 -0.52 -15.13 16.05
N GLU A 163 -1.44 -15.96 16.57
CA GLU A 163 -2.30 -16.82 15.75
C GLU A 163 -3.28 -16.03 14.87
N ASP A 164 -3.69 -14.84 15.31
CA ASP A 164 -4.54 -13.97 14.51
C ASP A 164 -3.77 -13.39 13.33
N ILE A 165 -2.52 -13.01 13.56
CA ILE A 165 -1.61 -12.50 12.51
C ILE A 165 -1.32 -13.59 11.50
N GLU A 166 -0.98 -14.81 11.97
CA GLU A 166 -0.72 -15.96 11.09
C GLU A 166 -1.93 -16.29 10.20
N ALA A 167 -3.14 -16.26 10.76
CA ALA A 167 -4.36 -16.54 10.02
C ALA A 167 -4.68 -15.46 8.98
N LEU A 168 -4.58 -14.18 9.34
CA LEU A 168 -4.87 -13.04 8.45
C LEU A 168 -3.79 -12.87 7.38
N ALA A 169 -2.56 -13.32 7.62
CA ALA A 169 -1.49 -13.30 6.62
C ALA A 169 -1.74 -14.21 5.42
N GLU A 170 -2.70 -15.12 5.50
CA GLU A 170 -3.12 -15.95 4.35
C GLU A 170 -4.03 -15.18 3.37
N LEU A 171 -4.51 -14.00 3.72
CA LEU A 171 -5.32 -13.16 2.83
C LEU A 171 -4.45 -12.68 1.65
N PRO A 172 -4.90 -12.86 0.39
CA PRO A 172 -4.07 -12.57 -0.79
C PRO A 172 -3.55 -11.13 -0.90
N ARG A 173 -4.23 -10.16 -0.26
CA ARG A 173 -3.84 -8.75 -0.28
C ARG A 173 -3.30 -8.25 1.06
N ALA A 174 -3.02 -9.14 2.00
CA ALA A 174 -2.27 -8.79 3.21
C ALA A 174 -0.80 -8.58 2.85
N VAL A 175 -0.25 -7.43 3.20
CA VAL A 175 1.11 -7.03 2.79
C VAL A 175 2.03 -6.66 3.95
N GLY A 176 1.47 -6.27 5.08
CA GLY A 176 2.23 -5.83 6.24
C GLY A 176 1.54 -6.10 7.56
N LEU A 177 2.26 -5.88 8.63
CA LEU A 177 1.74 -5.70 9.99
C LEU A 177 1.54 -4.21 10.22
N ALA A 178 0.30 -3.81 10.49
CA ALA A 178 -0.07 -2.42 10.67
C ALA A 178 0.39 -1.88 12.01
N GLU A 179 0.53 -0.61 12.00
CA GLU A 179 1.05 0.31 13.00
C GLU A 179 1.23 -0.29 14.40
N VAL A 180 2.51 -0.58 14.71
CA VAL A 180 2.88 -1.12 16.02
C VAL A 180 2.83 0.01 17.05
N MET A 181 1.60 0.27 17.59
CA MET A 181 1.32 1.35 18.52
C MET A 181 1.85 1.06 19.92
N ASP A 182 1.93 -0.22 20.31
CA ASP A 182 2.51 -0.61 21.60
C ASP A 182 4.05 -0.56 21.53
N PHE A 183 4.56 0.66 21.32
CA PHE A 183 6.01 0.86 21.26
C PHE A 183 6.71 0.57 22.63
N TYR A 184 6.00 0.63 23.73
CA TYR A 184 6.55 0.21 25.03
C TYR A 184 6.74 -1.31 25.07
N GLY A 185 5.73 -2.08 24.64
CA GLY A 185 5.83 -3.53 24.54
C GLY A 185 7.00 -3.96 23.66
N VAL A 186 7.20 -3.27 22.53
CA VAL A 186 8.38 -3.52 21.66
C VAL A 186 9.69 -3.16 22.35
N MET A 187 9.79 -1.94 22.87
CA MET A 187 11.05 -1.45 23.46
C MET A 187 11.51 -2.27 24.68
N TYR A 188 10.58 -2.83 25.43
CA TYR A 188 10.86 -3.63 26.61
C TYR A 188 10.80 -5.14 26.37
N GLY A 189 10.46 -5.56 25.14
CA GLY A 189 10.45 -6.97 24.75
C GLY A 189 9.31 -7.75 25.40
N GLU A 190 8.11 -7.17 25.50
CA GLU A 190 6.94 -7.85 26.06
C GLU A 190 6.51 -9.00 25.16
N ASP A 191 6.24 -10.16 25.74
CA ASP A 191 6.00 -11.41 25.04
C ASP A 191 4.95 -11.29 23.92
N ARG A 192 3.78 -10.71 24.21
CA ARG A 192 2.72 -10.53 23.22
C ARG A 192 3.19 -9.82 21.97
N MET A 193 3.86 -8.68 22.11
CA MET A 193 4.31 -7.90 20.94
C MET A 193 5.43 -8.61 20.19
N MET A 194 6.34 -9.25 20.90
CA MET A 194 7.43 -9.99 20.26
C MET A 194 6.90 -11.19 19.48
N GLU A 195 5.92 -11.91 20.00
CA GLU A 195 5.28 -13.04 19.30
C GLU A 195 4.50 -12.58 18.05
N ILE A 196 3.77 -11.46 18.14
CA ILE A 196 3.07 -10.85 16.98
C ILE A 196 4.08 -10.45 15.89
N ILE A 197 5.17 -9.78 16.25
CA ILE A 197 6.21 -9.35 15.31
C ILE A 197 6.91 -10.56 14.68
N GLU A 198 7.21 -11.59 15.48
CA GLU A 198 7.80 -12.83 14.98
C GLU A 198 6.88 -13.55 13.99
N ALA A 199 5.58 -13.64 14.30
CA ALA A 199 4.58 -14.23 13.40
C ALA A 199 4.51 -13.48 12.07
N ALA A 200 4.49 -12.14 12.10
CA ALA A 200 4.54 -11.32 10.89
C ALA A 200 5.83 -11.54 10.09
N GLY A 201 6.97 -11.61 10.76
CA GLY A 201 8.27 -11.86 10.13
C GLY A 201 8.34 -13.22 9.45
N LYS A 202 7.82 -14.29 10.07
CA LYS A 202 7.73 -15.64 9.48
C LYS A 202 6.90 -15.66 8.20
N LYS A 203 5.90 -14.79 8.09
CA LYS A 203 5.05 -14.63 6.90
C LYS A 203 5.64 -13.67 5.86
N GLY A 204 6.77 -13.04 6.14
CA GLY A 204 7.40 -12.08 5.23
C GLY A 204 6.66 -10.75 5.10
N LEU A 205 5.82 -10.42 6.08
CA LEU A 205 5.16 -9.13 6.17
C LEU A 205 6.17 -8.04 6.56
N TYR A 206 6.05 -6.85 5.98
CA TYR A 206 6.81 -5.71 6.50
C TYR A 206 6.12 -5.14 7.75
N LEU A 207 6.91 -4.42 8.59
CA LEU A 207 6.41 -3.93 9.86
C LEU A 207 6.25 -2.40 9.80
N GLN A 208 5.01 -1.94 9.81
CA GLN A 208 4.71 -0.52 9.97
C GLN A 208 4.74 -0.11 11.44
N GLY A 209 5.36 1.03 11.69
CA GLY A 209 5.48 1.56 13.03
C GLY A 209 4.60 2.77 13.28
N HIS A 210 4.36 3.01 14.56
CA HIS A 210 3.66 4.15 15.12
C HIS A 210 4.36 4.56 16.41
N ALA A 211 5.24 5.55 16.35
CA ALA A 211 6.09 5.92 17.47
C ALA A 211 6.23 7.45 17.63
N PRO A 212 5.09 8.16 17.91
CA PRO A 212 5.13 9.60 18.10
C PRO A 212 6.06 9.98 19.27
N ALA A 213 6.86 11.01 19.05
CA ALA A 213 7.81 11.56 20.03
C ALA A 213 8.92 10.57 20.51
N VAL A 214 9.02 9.38 19.94
CA VAL A 214 10.07 8.41 20.29
C VAL A 214 11.36 8.77 19.58
N THR A 215 12.43 9.04 20.35
CA THR A 215 13.74 9.42 19.82
C THR A 215 14.88 8.85 20.68
N GLY A 216 16.13 8.96 20.23
CA GLY A 216 17.31 8.53 20.97
C GLY A 216 17.33 7.01 21.22
N ARG A 217 17.75 6.59 22.41
CA ARG A 217 17.87 5.16 22.75
C ARG A 217 16.55 4.40 22.65
N LYS A 218 15.42 5.06 22.95
CA LYS A 218 14.09 4.46 22.80
C LYS A 218 13.78 4.15 21.35
N LEU A 219 14.09 5.08 20.42
CA LEU A 219 13.95 4.85 18.99
C LEU A 219 14.83 3.69 18.53
N SER A 220 16.08 3.61 19.00
CA SER A 220 16.95 2.48 18.66
C SER A 220 16.37 1.15 19.11
N ALA A 221 15.82 1.08 20.33
CA ALA A 221 15.18 -0.13 20.85
C ALA A 221 13.93 -0.51 20.00
N TYR A 222 13.10 0.47 19.64
CA TYR A 222 11.92 0.24 18.80
C TYR A 222 12.31 -0.30 17.42
N LEU A 223 13.30 0.29 16.76
CA LEU A 223 13.82 -0.16 15.46
C LEU A 223 14.43 -1.58 15.53
N ILE A 224 15.15 -1.89 16.60
CA ILE A 224 15.68 -3.26 16.84
C ILE A 224 14.54 -4.26 16.98
N GLY A 225 13.41 -3.85 17.56
CA GLY A 225 12.21 -4.66 17.67
C GLY A 225 11.51 -4.94 16.36
N GLY A 226 11.86 -4.22 15.25
CA GLY A 226 11.40 -4.55 13.91
C GLY A 226 10.69 -3.46 13.13
N PRO A 227 9.82 -2.59 13.74
CA PRO A 227 9.12 -1.56 12.97
C PRO A 227 10.09 -0.57 12.32
N ALA A 228 9.91 -0.28 11.03
CA ALA A 228 10.85 0.54 10.26
C ALA A 228 10.26 1.86 9.75
N THR A 229 8.98 2.14 10.03
CA THR A 229 8.27 3.35 9.58
C THR A 229 7.65 4.11 10.75
N CYS A 230 7.31 5.37 10.54
CA CYS A 230 6.46 6.13 11.45
C CYS A 230 5.74 7.25 10.71
N HIS A 231 4.42 7.21 10.66
CA HIS A 231 3.56 8.23 10.03
C HIS A 231 3.05 9.28 11.02
N GLU A 232 3.25 9.12 12.34
CA GLU A 232 2.80 10.03 13.41
C GLU A 232 3.86 11.04 13.86
N THR A 233 4.77 11.40 12.98
CA THR A 233 5.81 12.40 13.28
C THR A 233 5.30 13.80 13.04
N THR A 234 5.20 14.63 14.08
CA THR A 234 4.60 15.97 14.00
C THR A 234 5.60 17.12 14.01
N ALA A 235 6.87 16.85 14.30
CA ALA A 235 7.91 17.88 14.40
C ALA A 235 9.11 17.57 13.50
N GLY A 236 9.63 18.60 12.81
CA GLY A 236 10.73 18.44 11.87
C GLY A 236 12.03 17.92 12.48
N ASP A 237 12.34 18.30 13.74
CA ASP A 237 13.51 17.79 14.45
C ASP A 237 13.36 16.30 14.87
N GLU A 238 12.15 15.88 15.18
CA GLU A 238 11.80 14.48 15.40
C GLU A 238 11.95 13.66 14.10
N ALA A 239 11.38 14.15 12.99
CA ALA A 239 11.53 13.53 11.68
C ALA A 239 13.00 13.33 11.32
N LEU A 240 13.80 14.37 11.48
CA LEU A 240 15.24 14.29 11.18
C LEU A 240 15.97 13.26 12.03
N LYS A 241 15.64 13.12 13.31
CA LYS A 241 16.22 12.09 14.20
C LYS A 241 15.83 10.68 13.75
N LYS A 242 14.58 10.47 13.35
CA LYS A 242 14.08 9.19 12.83
C LYS A 242 14.76 8.81 11.52
N LEU A 243 14.80 9.74 10.55
CA LEU A 243 15.51 9.55 9.29
C LEU A 243 17.00 9.22 9.48
N ARG A 244 17.70 9.92 10.39
CA ARG A 244 19.10 9.63 10.74
C ARG A 244 19.31 8.24 11.35
N SER A 245 18.26 7.67 11.93
CA SER A 245 18.28 6.31 12.48
C SER A 245 17.86 5.23 11.47
N GLY A 246 17.56 5.63 10.23
CA GLY A 246 17.15 4.72 9.16
C GLY A 246 15.65 4.41 9.13
N MET A 247 14.83 5.11 9.92
CA MET A 247 13.38 4.97 9.90
C MET A 247 12.78 5.78 8.75
N TYR A 248 11.83 5.21 8.04
CA TYR A 248 11.01 5.94 7.07
C TYR A 248 9.96 6.79 7.81
N VAL A 249 9.78 8.05 7.37
CA VAL A 249 8.88 9.03 8.00
C VAL A 249 7.98 9.64 6.94
#